data_af5aaea3fdbfcd22deda1f727f36980e
#
_entry.id   af5aaea3fdbfcd22deda1f727f36980e
#
_cell.length_a   1.000
_cell.length_b   1.000
_cell.length_c   1.000
_cell.angle_alpha   90.00
_cell.angle_beta   90.00
_cell.angle_gamma   90.00
#
_symmetry.space_group_name_H-M   'P 1'
#
loop_
_entity.id
_entity.type
_entity.pdbx_description
1 polymer ?
#
loop_
_entity_poly.entity_id
_entity_poly.type
_entity_poly.pdbx_seq_one_letter_code
_entity_poly.pdbx_strand_id
1 'polypeptide(L)'
;MLHREVDLKEDQWKMCGIGALIILGLFARDMMGISVNKFLFLLIALIPIFFLETKNVAVFTCFLVPLYVGLPGNFISVFLLARLFYDAVKYKFPIEKTGFVLTLCVVAYITVQDFLTGYTGIYHLMAAFDFILLAFSMSVIRQYRVGTQAVVAYAIGNFALGAVMLSATLSYYSLQDLMNPATRLGYTGMLIGNTGANMATSIDPNFYAMNTIACISTVSLLLPKFQSKMGKIAAVISMIGSTVCCLIGLSRTFIILLAVWGVLWFLSQGDIKKTVAVLAVLSLFVFAFLKFMPIIAQGFLNRFEGADVVGGNGRINLILLYFKPWFETVLSILFGIGLFNCHTHCAPLMYLFGLGIVGTIPLFSWFAYQWNRCAKCCRKVGFQKIVPLFLTLIGYSSIPAAGAINYTLPIMISMIALVSENRMGESNE
;
A
#
# COMPACT_ATOMS: atom_id res chain seq x y z
N MET A 1 1.31 -26.76 -25.34
CA MET A 1 2.16 -25.82 -24.59
C MET A 1 2.40 -24.49 -25.32
N LEU A 2 2.71 -24.50 -26.63
CA LEU A 2 2.96 -23.27 -27.41
C LEU A 2 1.79 -22.26 -27.46
N HIS A 3 0.53 -22.72 -27.60
CA HIS A 3 -0.63 -21.83 -27.57
C HIS A 3 -0.81 -21.08 -26.21
N ARG A 4 -0.42 -21.71 -25.10
CA ARG A 4 -0.54 -21.10 -23.77
C ARG A 4 0.50 -19.99 -23.50
N GLU A 5 1.65 -20.01 -24.15
CA GLU A 5 2.68 -18.95 -24.02
C GLU A 5 2.37 -17.71 -24.86
N VAL A 6 1.72 -17.89 -26.01
CA VAL A 6 1.30 -16.78 -26.88
C VAL A 6 0.19 -15.98 -26.20
N ASP A 7 -0.81 -16.65 -25.61
CA ASP A 7 -1.91 -15.99 -24.90
C ASP A 7 -1.43 -15.20 -23.68
N LEU A 8 -0.40 -15.68 -22.97
CA LEU A 8 0.20 -14.98 -21.83
C LEU A 8 0.86 -13.65 -22.21
N LYS A 9 1.52 -13.59 -23.36
CA LYS A 9 2.14 -12.34 -23.85
C LYS A 9 1.10 -11.34 -24.30
N GLU A 10 0.05 -11.78 -24.97
CA GLU A 10 -1.02 -10.90 -25.44
C GLU A 10 -1.75 -10.22 -24.28
N ASP A 11 -2.12 -10.94 -23.24
CA ASP A 11 -2.76 -10.37 -22.04
C ASP A 11 -1.86 -9.40 -21.29
N GLN A 12 -0.54 -9.66 -21.25
CA GLN A 12 0.41 -8.72 -20.63
C GLN A 12 0.46 -7.39 -21.39
N TRP A 13 0.46 -7.41 -22.71
CA TRP A 13 0.41 -6.19 -23.52
C TRP A 13 -0.89 -5.42 -23.33
N LYS A 14 -2.02 -6.12 -23.24
CA LYS A 14 -3.32 -5.49 -22.92
C LYS A 14 -3.27 -4.79 -21.57
N MET A 15 -2.75 -5.46 -20.54
CA MET A 15 -2.60 -4.86 -19.21
C MET A 15 -1.70 -3.63 -19.22
N CYS A 16 -0.55 -3.70 -19.91
CA CYS A 16 0.37 -2.57 -20.05
C CYS A 16 -0.29 -1.38 -20.77
N GLY A 17 -0.99 -1.64 -21.87
CA GLY A 17 -1.69 -0.60 -22.63
C GLY A 17 -2.77 0.11 -21.81
N ILE A 18 -3.59 -0.66 -21.12
CA ILE A 18 -4.67 -0.11 -20.27
C ILE A 18 -4.07 0.63 -19.06
N GLY A 19 -3.04 0.05 -18.43
CA GLY A 19 -2.33 0.72 -17.34
C GLY A 19 -1.72 2.06 -17.79
N ALA A 20 -1.11 2.10 -18.96
CA ALA A 20 -0.59 3.34 -19.55
C ALA A 20 -1.70 4.37 -19.82
N LEU A 21 -2.84 3.96 -20.36
CA LEU A 21 -3.99 4.86 -20.55
C LEU A 21 -4.50 5.46 -19.24
N ILE A 22 -4.57 4.67 -18.17
CA ILE A 22 -4.95 5.17 -16.84
C ILE A 22 -3.94 6.21 -16.35
N ILE A 23 -2.63 5.89 -16.42
CA ILE A 23 -1.57 6.80 -15.98
C ILE A 23 -1.60 8.10 -16.80
N LEU A 24 -1.69 8.02 -18.11
CA LEU A 24 -1.76 9.19 -18.99
C LEU A 24 -3.02 10.03 -18.71
N GLY A 25 -4.16 9.38 -18.45
CA GLY A 25 -5.38 10.07 -18.04
C GLY A 25 -5.24 10.82 -16.72
N LEU A 26 -4.56 10.23 -15.73
CA LEU A 26 -4.25 10.89 -14.45
C LEU A 26 -3.31 12.08 -14.65
N PHE A 27 -2.25 11.95 -15.46
CA PHE A 27 -1.38 13.07 -15.82
C PHE A 27 -2.13 14.18 -16.54
N ALA A 28 -2.96 13.84 -17.53
CA ALA A 28 -3.76 14.82 -18.27
C ALA A 28 -4.68 15.61 -17.33
N ARG A 29 -5.32 14.92 -16.39
CA ARG A 29 -6.22 15.55 -15.43
C ARG A 29 -5.47 16.41 -14.41
N ASP A 30 -4.47 15.84 -13.75
CA ASP A 30 -3.88 16.42 -12.54
C ASP A 30 -2.74 17.41 -12.85
N MET A 31 -1.98 17.19 -13.92
CA MET A 31 -0.88 18.08 -14.34
C MET A 31 -1.32 19.11 -15.39
N MET A 32 -2.13 18.69 -16.38
CA MET A 32 -2.52 19.56 -17.48
C MET A 32 -3.85 20.27 -17.25
N GLY A 33 -4.58 19.95 -16.16
CA GLY A 33 -5.89 20.52 -15.84
C GLY A 33 -7.02 20.13 -16.81
N ILE A 34 -6.82 19.07 -17.59
CA ILE A 34 -7.84 18.60 -18.53
C ILE A 34 -8.97 17.94 -17.74
N SER A 35 -10.21 18.41 -17.94
CA SER A 35 -11.37 17.81 -17.29
C SER A 35 -11.60 16.38 -17.78
N VAL A 36 -11.13 15.38 -17.02
CA VAL A 36 -11.36 13.96 -17.30
C VAL A 36 -12.45 13.43 -16.38
N ASN A 37 -13.55 12.94 -16.96
CA ASN A 37 -14.64 12.41 -16.19
C ASN A 37 -14.26 11.14 -15.44
N LYS A 38 -14.62 11.03 -14.16
CA LYS A 38 -14.38 9.85 -13.31
C LYS A 38 -14.90 8.55 -13.92
N PHE A 39 -16.04 8.61 -14.59
CA PHE A 39 -16.64 7.45 -15.25
C PHE A 39 -15.78 6.92 -16.40
N LEU A 40 -15.00 7.77 -17.06
CA LEU A 40 -14.06 7.31 -18.08
C LEU A 40 -12.98 6.41 -17.47
N PHE A 41 -12.41 6.79 -16.32
CA PHE A 41 -11.46 5.93 -15.60
C PHE A 41 -12.10 4.62 -15.16
N LEU A 42 -13.36 4.67 -14.70
CA LEU A 42 -14.08 3.46 -14.33
C LEU A 42 -14.24 2.54 -15.55
N LEU A 43 -14.69 3.07 -16.69
CA LEU A 43 -14.83 2.28 -17.92
C LEU A 43 -13.50 1.67 -18.37
N ILE A 44 -12.42 2.44 -18.39
CA ILE A 44 -11.08 1.94 -18.78
C ILE A 44 -10.62 0.83 -17.82
N ALA A 45 -10.86 0.97 -16.51
CA ALA A 45 -10.50 -0.04 -15.53
C ALA A 45 -11.38 -1.30 -15.60
N LEU A 46 -12.63 -1.18 -16.06
CA LEU A 46 -13.54 -2.32 -16.21
C LEU A 46 -13.16 -3.21 -17.39
N ILE A 47 -12.56 -2.68 -18.45
CA ILE A 47 -12.14 -3.47 -19.62
C ILE A 47 -11.32 -4.70 -19.22
N PRO A 48 -10.22 -4.57 -18.43
CA PRO A 48 -9.45 -5.72 -17.98
C PRO A 48 -10.25 -6.70 -17.15
N ILE A 49 -11.17 -6.19 -16.34
CA ILE A 49 -11.99 -7.02 -15.44
C ILE A 49 -12.83 -8.02 -16.23
N PHE A 50 -13.32 -7.63 -17.39
CA PHE A 50 -14.18 -8.50 -18.21
C PHE A 50 -13.43 -9.38 -19.19
N PHE A 51 -12.29 -8.92 -19.72
CA PHE A 51 -11.60 -9.58 -20.83
C PHE A 51 -10.33 -10.35 -20.44
N LEU A 52 -9.73 -10.04 -19.27
CA LEU A 52 -8.53 -10.74 -18.82
C LEU A 52 -8.86 -12.06 -18.11
N GLU A 53 -7.92 -13.00 -18.14
CA GLU A 53 -7.96 -14.18 -17.30
C GLU A 53 -7.91 -13.82 -15.80
N THR A 54 -8.50 -14.64 -14.95
CA THR A 54 -8.60 -14.41 -13.49
C THR A 54 -7.27 -14.09 -12.83
N LYS A 55 -6.19 -14.80 -13.20
CA LYS A 55 -4.83 -14.53 -12.68
C LYS A 55 -4.35 -13.13 -13.02
N ASN A 56 -4.63 -12.65 -14.25
CA ASN A 56 -4.24 -11.34 -14.74
C ASN A 56 -5.11 -10.24 -14.13
N VAL A 57 -6.38 -10.52 -13.84
CA VAL A 57 -7.26 -9.62 -13.07
C VAL A 57 -6.68 -9.37 -11.68
N ALA A 58 -6.22 -10.41 -10.97
CA ALA A 58 -5.62 -10.26 -9.65
C ALA A 58 -4.29 -9.48 -9.69
N VAL A 59 -3.46 -9.69 -10.71
CA VAL A 59 -2.23 -8.90 -10.93
C VAL A 59 -2.56 -7.45 -11.24
N PHE A 60 -3.55 -7.21 -12.09
CA PHE A 60 -3.99 -5.86 -12.45
C PHE A 60 -4.61 -5.13 -11.25
N THR A 61 -5.29 -5.84 -10.35
CA THR A 61 -5.76 -5.29 -9.07
C THR A 61 -4.58 -4.72 -8.27
N CYS A 62 -3.47 -5.44 -8.18
CA CYS A 62 -2.27 -4.96 -7.47
C CYS A 62 -1.68 -3.69 -8.10
N PHE A 63 -1.78 -3.52 -9.42
CA PHE A 63 -1.39 -2.29 -10.10
C PHE A 63 -2.35 -1.13 -9.78
N LEU A 64 -3.66 -1.39 -9.77
CA LEU A 64 -4.67 -0.34 -9.58
C LEU A 64 -4.75 0.19 -8.15
N VAL A 65 -4.53 -0.66 -7.16
CA VAL A 65 -4.77 -0.30 -5.75
C VAL A 65 -3.98 0.92 -5.28
N PRO A 66 -2.69 1.13 -5.58
CA PRO A 66 -2.02 2.39 -5.25
C PRO A 66 -2.68 3.62 -5.89
N LEU A 67 -3.28 3.45 -7.07
CA LEU A 67 -3.90 4.53 -7.84
C LEU A 67 -5.35 4.84 -7.41
N TYR A 68 -5.95 4.08 -6.51
CA TYR A 68 -7.34 4.25 -6.06
C TYR A 68 -7.63 5.65 -5.48
N VAL A 69 -6.62 6.30 -4.92
CA VAL A 69 -6.74 7.69 -4.43
C VAL A 69 -7.05 8.69 -5.55
N GLY A 70 -6.66 8.39 -6.78
CA GLY A 70 -6.92 9.22 -7.97
C GLY A 70 -8.04 8.68 -8.87
N LEU A 71 -8.58 7.50 -8.57
CA LEU A 71 -9.58 6.79 -9.34
C LEU A 71 -10.89 6.65 -8.53
N PRO A 72 -12.01 6.28 -9.16
CA PRO A 72 -13.21 5.86 -8.44
C PRO A 72 -13.02 4.46 -7.82
N GLY A 73 -12.00 4.31 -6.96
CA GLY A 73 -11.46 3.05 -6.46
C GLY A 73 -12.51 2.16 -5.80
N ASN A 74 -13.42 2.75 -5.02
CA ASN A 74 -14.48 1.99 -4.36
C ASN A 74 -15.40 1.26 -5.36
N PHE A 75 -15.77 1.90 -6.47
CA PHE A 75 -16.57 1.22 -7.52
C PHE A 75 -15.75 0.16 -8.25
N ILE A 76 -14.48 0.45 -8.55
CA ILE A 76 -13.58 -0.53 -9.17
C ILE A 76 -13.46 -1.76 -8.27
N SER A 77 -13.31 -1.60 -6.96
CA SER A 77 -13.23 -2.70 -5.99
C SER A 77 -14.48 -3.59 -6.03
N VAL A 78 -15.66 -3.02 -6.11
CA VAL A 78 -16.91 -3.80 -6.18
C VAL A 78 -16.94 -4.68 -7.42
N PHE A 79 -16.60 -4.14 -8.60
CA PHE A 79 -16.55 -4.93 -9.84
C PHE A 79 -15.45 -5.99 -9.83
N LEU A 80 -14.28 -5.66 -9.29
CA LEU A 80 -13.20 -6.64 -9.11
C LEU A 80 -13.62 -7.79 -8.20
N LEU A 81 -14.26 -7.46 -7.07
CA LEU A 81 -14.77 -8.46 -6.15
C LEU A 81 -15.83 -9.34 -6.80
N ALA A 82 -16.80 -8.74 -7.51
CA ALA A 82 -17.83 -9.48 -8.21
C ALA A 82 -17.24 -10.45 -9.25
N ARG A 83 -16.23 -10.00 -10.00
CA ARG A 83 -15.53 -10.83 -10.98
C ARG A 83 -14.77 -11.97 -10.31
N LEU A 84 -13.99 -11.69 -9.28
CA LEU A 84 -13.22 -12.73 -8.58
C LEU A 84 -14.14 -13.74 -7.87
N PHE A 85 -15.28 -13.28 -7.34
CA PHE A 85 -16.29 -14.16 -6.78
C PHE A 85 -16.93 -15.05 -7.84
N TYR A 86 -17.33 -14.48 -8.98
CA TYR A 86 -17.84 -15.26 -10.11
C TYR A 86 -16.85 -16.36 -10.56
N ASP A 87 -15.58 -15.97 -10.71
CA ASP A 87 -14.54 -16.92 -11.11
C ASP A 87 -14.30 -17.99 -10.04
N ALA A 88 -14.37 -17.64 -8.75
CA ALA A 88 -14.25 -18.59 -7.66
C ALA A 88 -15.35 -19.64 -7.69
N VAL A 89 -16.58 -19.22 -7.97
CA VAL A 89 -17.71 -20.17 -8.11
C VAL A 89 -17.58 -21.00 -9.38
N LYS A 90 -17.30 -20.38 -10.52
CA LYS A 90 -17.20 -21.05 -11.83
C LYS A 90 -16.06 -22.08 -11.89
N TYR A 91 -14.90 -21.71 -11.39
CA TYR A 91 -13.69 -22.55 -11.43
C TYR A 91 -13.42 -23.30 -10.13
N LYS A 92 -14.35 -23.24 -9.17
CA LYS A 92 -14.29 -23.93 -7.87
C LYS A 92 -12.95 -23.70 -7.16
N PHE A 93 -12.53 -22.44 -7.07
CA PHE A 93 -11.29 -22.12 -6.35
C PHE A 93 -11.37 -22.60 -4.91
N PRO A 94 -10.31 -23.19 -4.38
CA PRO A 94 -10.26 -23.59 -2.98
C PRO A 94 -10.21 -22.33 -2.11
N ILE A 95 -11.38 -21.87 -1.68
CA ILE A 95 -11.50 -20.81 -0.67
C ILE A 95 -11.23 -21.45 0.68
N GLU A 96 -10.24 -20.91 1.37
CA GLU A 96 -9.94 -21.42 2.68
C GLU A 96 -10.97 -20.99 3.71
N LYS A 97 -11.65 -21.98 4.27
CA LYS A 97 -12.80 -21.76 5.15
C LYS A 97 -12.48 -20.86 6.35
N THR A 98 -11.37 -21.10 7.04
CA THR A 98 -10.99 -20.32 8.23
C THR A 98 -10.73 -18.84 7.91
N GLY A 99 -9.92 -18.56 6.87
CA GLY A 99 -9.65 -17.19 6.44
C GLY A 99 -10.90 -16.47 5.96
N PHE A 100 -11.79 -17.19 5.26
CA PHE A 100 -13.05 -16.62 4.78
C PHE A 100 -14.01 -16.32 5.94
N VAL A 101 -14.16 -17.24 6.89
CA VAL A 101 -15.00 -17.00 8.09
C VAL A 101 -14.48 -15.82 8.90
N LEU A 102 -13.17 -15.74 9.16
CA LEU A 102 -12.58 -14.60 9.85
C LEU A 102 -12.81 -13.29 9.09
N THR A 103 -12.69 -13.30 7.77
CA THR A 103 -12.99 -12.12 6.93
C THR A 103 -14.45 -11.70 7.11
N LEU A 104 -15.39 -12.64 7.06
CA LEU A 104 -16.82 -12.35 7.25
C LEU A 104 -17.09 -11.83 8.67
N CYS A 105 -16.44 -12.37 9.70
CA CYS A 105 -16.58 -11.87 11.08
C CYS A 105 -16.13 -10.41 11.19
N VAL A 106 -14.98 -10.06 10.61
CA VAL A 106 -14.47 -8.69 10.60
C VAL A 106 -15.43 -7.75 9.87
N VAL A 107 -15.87 -8.14 8.67
CA VAL A 107 -16.79 -7.35 7.86
C VAL A 107 -18.13 -7.15 8.57
N ALA A 108 -18.71 -8.23 9.09
CA ALA A 108 -19.98 -8.17 9.82
C ALA A 108 -19.87 -7.27 11.06
N TYR A 109 -18.77 -7.40 11.81
CA TYR A 109 -18.57 -6.57 13.00
C TYR A 109 -18.47 -5.09 12.65
N ILE A 110 -17.63 -4.71 11.68
CA ILE A 110 -17.49 -3.31 11.22
C ILE A 110 -18.84 -2.76 10.76
N THR A 111 -19.58 -3.54 9.95
CA THR A 111 -20.88 -3.12 9.42
C THR A 111 -21.92 -2.90 10.53
N VAL A 112 -22.00 -3.82 11.48
CA VAL A 112 -22.93 -3.68 12.63
C VAL A 112 -22.54 -2.50 13.50
N GLN A 113 -21.27 -2.32 13.78
CA GLN A 113 -20.80 -1.21 14.60
C GLN A 113 -21.09 0.14 13.94
N ASP A 114 -20.83 0.27 12.64
CA ASP A 114 -21.13 1.49 11.88
C ASP A 114 -22.62 1.82 11.92
N PHE A 115 -23.47 0.80 11.78
CA PHE A 115 -24.91 0.98 11.91
C PHE A 115 -25.31 1.44 13.32
N LEU A 116 -24.75 0.84 14.38
CA LEU A 116 -25.05 1.18 15.78
C LEU A 116 -24.51 2.56 16.17
N THR A 117 -23.41 3.00 15.60
CA THR A 117 -22.83 4.32 15.87
C THR A 117 -23.40 5.44 15.01
N GLY A 118 -24.42 5.14 14.20
CA GLY A 118 -25.09 6.11 13.33
C GLY A 118 -24.25 6.53 12.12
N TYR A 119 -23.17 5.86 11.85
CA TYR A 119 -22.28 6.16 10.74
C TYR A 119 -22.69 5.32 9.52
N THR A 120 -23.76 5.70 8.85
CA THR A 120 -24.37 4.94 7.75
C THR A 120 -23.85 5.32 6.35
N GLY A 121 -22.59 5.63 6.22
CA GLY A 121 -22.01 6.00 4.94
C GLY A 121 -21.71 4.79 4.04
N ILE A 122 -22.06 4.86 2.75
CA ILE A 122 -21.73 3.84 1.74
C ILE A 122 -20.22 3.53 1.67
N TYR A 123 -19.38 4.49 2.05
CA TYR A 123 -17.93 4.33 2.09
C TYR A 123 -17.45 3.28 3.11
N HIS A 124 -18.20 3.06 4.19
CA HIS A 124 -17.88 2.08 5.23
C HIS A 124 -18.16 0.66 4.76
N LEU A 125 -19.30 0.48 4.09
CA LEU A 125 -19.63 -0.80 3.47
C LEU A 125 -18.58 -1.16 2.41
N MET A 126 -18.13 -0.19 1.62
CA MET A 126 -17.09 -0.39 0.63
C MET A 126 -15.73 -0.74 1.28
N ALA A 127 -15.38 -0.14 2.42
CA ALA A 127 -14.19 -0.51 3.17
C ALA A 127 -14.22 -1.98 3.62
N ALA A 128 -15.39 -2.48 4.00
CA ALA A 128 -15.57 -3.89 4.32
C ALA A 128 -15.38 -4.80 3.09
N PHE A 129 -15.89 -4.41 1.93
CA PHE A 129 -15.67 -5.15 0.68
C PHE A 129 -14.19 -5.24 0.30
N ASP A 130 -13.38 -4.25 0.64
CA ASP A 130 -11.95 -4.28 0.36
C ASP A 130 -11.22 -5.39 1.10
N PHE A 131 -11.61 -5.74 2.32
CA PHE A 131 -11.07 -6.91 3.03
C PHE A 131 -11.41 -8.23 2.29
N ILE A 132 -12.63 -8.33 1.77
CA ILE A 132 -13.06 -9.50 1.00
C ILE A 132 -12.30 -9.56 -0.32
N LEU A 133 -12.18 -8.44 -1.03
CA LEU A 133 -11.39 -8.34 -2.27
C LEU A 133 -9.95 -8.76 -2.05
N LEU A 134 -9.34 -8.31 -0.96
CA LEU A 134 -7.99 -8.68 -0.56
C LEU A 134 -7.86 -10.20 -0.38
N ALA A 135 -8.76 -10.81 0.38
CA ALA A 135 -8.73 -12.25 0.63
C ALA A 135 -8.87 -13.08 -0.67
N PHE A 136 -9.76 -12.67 -1.59
CA PHE A 136 -9.91 -13.31 -2.89
C PHE A 136 -8.69 -13.12 -3.77
N SER A 137 -8.16 -11.90 -3.88
CA SER A 137 -6.96 -11.61 -4.66
C SER A 137 -5.76 -12.42 -4.19
N MET A 138 -5.56 -12.53 -2.87
CA MET A 138 -4.51 -13.35 -2.27
C MET A 138 -4.66 -14.83 -2.61
N SER A 139 -5.90 -15.34 -2.60
CA SER A 139 -6.19 -16.74 -2.96
C SER A 139 -5.87 -17.01 -4.42
N VAL A 140 -6.26 -16.12 -5.33
CA VAL A 140 -5.98 -16.22 -6.77
C VAL A 140 -4.47 -16.14 -7.05
N ILE A 141 -3.78 -15.16 -6.47
CA ILE A 141 -2.33 -14.96 -6.63
C ILE A 141 -1.58 -16.21 -6.19
N ARG A 142 -1.99 -16.81 -5.08
CA ARG A 142 -1.40 -18.03 -4.55
C ARG A 142 -1.66 -19.23 -5.46
N GLN A 143 -2.91 -19.43 -5.88
CA GLN A 143 -3.29 -20.57 -6.72
C GLN A 143 -2.58 -20.55 -8.07
N TYR A 144 -2.54 -19.41 -8.72
CA TYR A 144 -1.89 -19.25 -10.02
C TYR A 144 -0.39 -18.95 -9.94
N ARG A 145 0.15 -18.83 -8.72
CA ARG A 145 1.58 -18.56 -8.49
C ARG A 145 2.09 -17.31 -9.21
N VAL A 146 1.29 -16.26 -9.29
CA VAL A 146 1.62 -14.99 -9.97
C VAL A 146 2.14 -13.91 -9.02
N GLY A 147 2.67 -14.27 -7.86
CA GLY A 147 3.08 -13.32 -6.84
C GLY A 147 4.19 -12.37 -7.28
N THR A 148 5.18 -12.84 -8.06
CA THR A 148 6.23 -11.95 -8.59
C THR A 148 5.66 -10.92 -9.55
N GLN A 149 4.72 -11.31 -10.43
CA GLN A 149 4.03 -10.39 -11.33
C GLN A 149 3.18 -9.37 -10.56
N ALA A 150 2.49 -9.81 -9.50
CA ALA A 150 1.70 -8.94 -8.64
C ALA A 150 2.56 -7.89 -7.94
N VAL A 151 3.76 -8.25 -7.45
CA VAL A 151 4.70 -7.31 -6.83
C VAL A 151 5.25 -6.31 -7.86
N VAL A 152 5.58 -6.74 -9.09
CA VAL A 152 5.98 -5.84 -10.17
C VAL A 152 4.85 -4.86 -10.50
N ALA A 153 3.64 -5.35 -10.66
CA ALA A 153 2.46 -4.54 -10.96
C ALA A 153 2.19 -3.49 -9.86
N TYR A 154 2.28 -3.90 -8.59
CA TYR A 154 2.20 -2.99 -7.46
C TYR A 154 3.29 -1.92 -7.47
N ALA A 155 4.54 -2.30 -7.71
CA ALA A 155 5.66 -1.36 -7.76
C ALA A 155 5.45 -0.30 -8.85
N ILE A 156 5.00 -0.72 -10.04
CA ILE A 156 4.67 0.20 -11.14
C ILE A 156 3.52 1.14 -10.75
N GLY A 157 2.44 0.61 -10.15
CA GLY A 157 1.30 1.42 -9.70
C GLY A 157 1.70 2.43 -8.62
N ASN A 158 2.53 2.03 -7.66
CA ASN A 158 3.02 2.93 -6.61
C ASN A 158 3.94 4.03 -7.16
N PHE A 159 4.81 3.70 -8.11
CA PHE A 159 5.63 4.70 -8.78
C PHE A 159 4.80 5.65 -9.64
N ALA A 160 3.83 5.14 -10.37
CA ALA A 160 2.92 5.96 -11.17
C ALA A 160 2.13 6.95 -10.29
N LEU A 161 1.63 6.52 -9.14
CA LEU A 161 1.02 7.40 -8.14
C LEU A 161 1.96 8.53 -7.73
N GLY A 162 3.18 8.20 -7.32
CA GLY A 162 4.18 9.19 -6.91
C GLY A 162 4.54 10.17 -8.03
N ALA A 163 4.72 9.66 -9.24
CA ALA A 163 5.05 10.46 -10.41
C ALA A 163 3.91 11.44 -10.77
N VAL A 164 2.65 10.98 -10.76
CA VAL A 164 1.47 11.83 -10.99
C VAL A 164 1.38 12.92 -9.95
N MET A 165 1.46 12.57 -8.67
CA MET A 165 1.37 13.55 -7.57
C MET A 165 2.51 14.57 -7.63
N LEU A 166 3.74 14.11 -7.82
CA LEU A 166 4.91 14.99 -7.89
C LEU A 166 4.81 15.94 -9.08
N SER A 167 4.49 15.42 -10.27
CA SER A 167 4.34 16.25 -11.48
C SER A 167 3.22 17.25 -11.34
N ALA A 168 2.06 16.83 -10.83
CA ALA A 168 0.94 17.73 -10.56
C ALA A 168 1.34 18.84 -9.56
N THR A 169 2.05 18.48 -8.50
CA THR A 169 2.49 19.46 -7.50
C THR A 169 3.51 20.44 -8.07
N LEU A 170 4.49 19.96 -8.85
CA LEU A 170 5.51 20.79 -9.50
C LEU A 170 4.96 21.69 -10.61
N SER A 171 3.77 21.42 -11.14
CA SER A 171 3.10 22.33 -12.08
C SER A 171 2.57 23.62 -11.40
N TYR A 172 2.38 23.57 -10.07
CA TYR A 172 1.89 24.71 -9.28
C TYR A 172 2.96 25.35 -8.38
N TYR A 173 3.95 24.57 -7.93
CA TYR A 173 4.95 24.98 -6.95
C TYR A 173 6.35 24.67 -7.45
N SER A 174 7.29 25.58 -7.16
CA SER A 174 8.70 25.28 -7.36
C SER A 174 9.18 24.22 -6.35
N LEU A 175 10.28 23.54 -6.67
CA LEU A 175 10.89 22.59 -5.74
C LEU A 175 11.28 23.27 -4.41
N GLN A 176 11.68 24.52 -4.46
CA GLN A 176 12.03 25.31 -3.28
C GLN A 176 10.82 25.56 -2.37
N ASP A 177 9.65 25.85 -2.96
CA ASP A 177 8.40 26.02 -2.21
C ASP A 177 8.00 24.71 -1.51
N LEU A 178 8.18 23.56 -2.17
CA LEU A 178 7.88 22.26 -1.59
C LEU A 178 8.76 21.90 -0.40
N MET A 179 9.98 22.44 -0.36
CA MET A 179 10.91 22.20 0.75
C MET A 179 10.60 23.08 1.96
N ASN A 180 9.72 24.08 1.82
CA ASN A 180 9.23 24.85 2.96
C ASN A 180 8.21 24.00 3.76
N PRO A 181 8.41 23.81 5.08
CA PRO A 181 7.47 23.05 5.93
C PRO A 181 6.02 23.53 5.86
N ALA A 182 5.80 24.84 5.63
CA ALA A 182 4.47 25.42 5.51
C ALA A 182 3.76 25.04 4.19
N THR A 183 4.50 24.82 3.10
CA THR A 183 3.95 24.48 1.77
C THR A 183 3.96 22.99 1.47
N ARG A 184 4.58 22.17 2.32
CA ARG A 184 4.58 20.71 2.22
C ARG A 184 3.19 20.10 2.00
N LEU A 185 2.15 20.77 2.49
CA LEU A 185 0.76 20.40 2.32
C LEU A 185 0.33 20.28 0.83
N GLY A 186 1.06 20.91 -0.09
CA GLY A 186 0.83 20.75 -1.53
C GLY A 186 0.91 19.30 -2.01
N TYR A 187 1.75 18.49 -1.39
CA TYR A 187 1.86 17.06 -1.71
C TYR A 187 0.65 16.26 -1.21
N THR A 188 -0.16 16.79 -0.34
CA THR A 188 -1.39 16.16 0.17
C THR A 188 -2.60 16.38 -0.74
N GLY A 189 -2.47 17.09 -1.84
CA GLY A 189 -3.58 17.39 -2.77
C GLY A 189 -4.59 18.41 -2.27
N MET A 190 -4.48 18.89 -1.03
CA MET A 190 -5.36 19.95 -0.52
C MET A 190 -5.27 21.23 -1.36
N LEU A 191 -4.09 21.53 -1.88
CA LEU A 191 -3.86 22.71 -2.72
C LEU A 191 -4.33 22.50 -4.17
N ILE A 192 -4.19 21.28 -4.69
CA ILE A 192 -4.65 20.92 -6.03
C ILE A 192 -6.19 20.89 -6.08
N GLY A 193 -6.83 20.38 -5.03
CA GLY A 193 -8.30 20.39 -4.91
C GLY A 193 -8.91 21.79 -4.86
N ASN A 194 -8.19 22.80 -4.35
CA ASN A 194 -8.65 24.18 -4.28
C ASN A 194 -8.52 24.95 -5.61
N THR A 195 -7.79 24.41 -6.59
CA THR A 195 -7.62 25.08 -7.91
C THR A 195 -8.75 24.81 -8.89
N GLY A 196 -9.83 24.17 -8.46
CA GLY A 196 -10.97 23.82 -9.31
C GLY A 196 -10.78 22.61 -10.20
N ALA A 197 -9.64 21.93 -10.13
CA ALA A 197 -9.40 20.66 -10.80
C ALA A 197 -10.28 19.59 -10.15
N ASN A 198 -11.16 18.99 -10.92
CA ASN A 198 -12.09 17.96 -10.47
C ASN A 198 -11.34 16.70 -10.02
N MET A 199 -11.09 16.57 -8.72
CA MET A 199 -10.46 15.42 -8.05
C MET A 199 -8.97 15.24 -8.37
N ALA A 200 -8.17 15.95 -7.65
CA ALA A 200 -6.74 15.69 -7.60
C ALA A 200 -6.43 14.32 -6.96
N THR A 201 -5.52 13.60 -7.55
CA THR A 201 -4.88 12.46 -6.93
C THR A 201 -4.11 12.94 -5.70
N SER A 202 -4.51 12.48 -4.53
CA SER A 202 -3.96 12.97 -3.28
C SER A 202 -3.83 11.85 -2.25
N ILE A 203 -2.66 11.78 -1.62
CA ILE A 203 -2.41 10.88 -0.51
C ILE A 203 -1.51 11.57 0.51
N ASP A 204 -1.75 11.36 1.80
CA ASP A 204 -0.83 11.83 2.83
C ASP A 204 0.57 11.25 2.62
N PRO A 205 1.65 12.05 2.74
CA PRO A 205 3.02 11.58 2.54
C PRO A 205 3.41 10.38 3.42
N ASN A 206 2.82 10.22 4.59
CA ASN A 206 3.12 9.06 5.45
C ASN A 206 2.50 7.77 4.91
N PHE A 207 1.34 7.83 4.25
CA PHE A 207 0.75 6.68 3.57
C PHE A 207 1.56 6.28 2.35
N TYR A 208 1.95 7.28 1.55
CA TYR A 208 2.82 7.02 0.41
C TYR A 208 4.18 6.46 0.86
N ALA A 209 4.70 6.95 1.99
CA ALA A 209 5.91 6.41 2.64
C ALA A 209 5.77 4.94 2.97
N MET A 210 4.65 4.55 3.54
CA MET A 210 4.37 3.17 3.90
C MET A 210 4.25 2.25 2.69
N ASN A 211 3.54 2.70 1.66
CA ASN A 211 3.43 1.96 0.40
C ASN A 211 4.81 1.81 -0.26
N THR A 212 5.62 2.85 -0.21
CA THR A 212 6.97 2.83 -0.79
C THR A 212 7.91 1.92 -0.03
N ILE A 213 7.89 1.91 1.31
CA ILE A 213 8.74 1.00 2.09
C ILE A 213 8.31 -0.47 1.92
N ALA A 214 7.01 -0.73 1.79
CA ALA A 214 6.50 -2.06 1.45
C ALA A 214 6.98 -2.48 0.05
N CYS A 215 6.98 -1.56 -0.92
CA CYS A 215 7.55 -1.80 -2.26
C CYS A 215 9.05 -2.11 -2.18
N ILE A 216 9.85 -1.28 -1.51
CA ILE A 216 11.31 -1.46 -1.36
C ILE A 216 11.61 -2.83 -0.76
N SER A 217 10.99 -3.15 0.37
CA SER A 217 11.28 -4.39 1.10
C SER A 217 10.85 -5.63 0.32
N THR A 218 9.72 -5.59 -0.37
CA THR A 218 9.22 -6.74 -1.13
C THR A 218 9.97 -6.95 -2.44
N VAL A 219 10.26 -5.89 -3.18
CA VAL A 219 11.06 -5.96 -4.40
C VAL A 219 12.46 -6.47 -4.07
N SER A 220 13.10 -5.93 -3.03
CA SER A 220 14.43 -6.38 -2.61
C SER A 220 14.45 -7.86 -2.21
N LEU A 221 13.41 -8.34 -1.51
CA LEU A 221 13.27 -9.75 -1.15
C LEU A 221 13.13 -10.67 -2.37
N LEU A 222 12.38 -10.22 -3.37
CA LEU A 222 12.06 -11.04 -4.54
C LEU A 222 13.02 -10.83 -5.72
N LEU A 223 13.92 -9.84 -5.64
CA LEU A 223 14.84 -9.49 -6.72
C LEU A 223 15.61 -10.68 -7.32
N PRO A 224 16.12 -11.64 -6.49
CA PRO A 224 16.80 -12.84 -7.00
C PRO A 224 15.86 -13.83 -7.70
N LYS A 225 14.56 -13.69 -7.54
CA LYS A 225 13.52 -14.66 -7.98
C LYS A 225 12.76 -14.22 -9.21
N PHE A 226 12.97 -12.99 -9.69
CA PHE A 226 12.38 -12.55 -10.94
C PHE A 226 12.98 -13.31 -12.13
N GLN A 227 12.15 -14.07 -12.81
CA GLN A 227 12.55 -14.80 -14.01
C GLN A 227 12.67 -13.88 -15.23
N SER A 228 11.78 -12.89 -15.32
CA SER A 228 11.79 -11.92 -16.42
C SER A 228 12.81 -10.80 -16.17
N LYS A 229 13.79 -10.62 -17.07
CA LYS A 229 14.72 -9.50 -17.03
C LYS A 229 14.00 -8.15 -17.09
N MET A 230 12.97 -8.03 -17.93
CA MET A 230 12.17 -6.81 -18.06
C MET A 230 11.38 -6.54 -16.77
N GLY A 231 10.75 -7.57 -16.18
CA GLY A 231 10.05 -7.43 -14.90
C GLY A 231 10.98 -7.00 -13.77
N LYS A 232 12.21 -7.52 -13.74
CA LYS A 232 13.24 -7.12 -12.78
C LYS A 232 13.62 -5.64 -12.95
N ILE A 233 13.87 -5.21 -14.16
CA ILE A 233 14.22 -3.81 -14.48
C ILE A 233 13.05 -2.88 -14.10
N ALA A 234 11.83 -3.22 -14.52
CA ALA A 234 10.64 -2.44 -14.19
C ALA A 234 10.43 -2.30 -12.67
N ALA A 235 10.57 -3.39 -11.91
CA ALA A 235 10.46 -3.34 -10.45
C ALA A 235 11.52 -2.46 -9.81
N VAL A 236 12.78 -2.55 -10.25
CA VAL A 236 13.89 -1.74 -9.72
C VAL A 236 13.70 -0.27 -10.05
N ILE A 237 13.37 0.06 -11.30
CA ILE A 237 13.10 1.46 -11.70
C ILE A 237 11.93 2.03 -10.90
N SER A 238 10.85 1.27 -10.76
CA SER A 238 9.68 1.70 -9.99
C SER A 238 10.00 1.88 -8.51
N MET A 239 10.79 1.00 -7.94
CA MET A 239 11.27 1.11 -6.55
C MET A 239 12.10 2.38 -6.34
N ILE A 240 13.07 2.63 -7.21
CA ILE A 240 13.93 3.83 -7.15
C ILE A 240 13.07 5.09 -7.36
N GLY A 241 12.21 5.10 -8.38
CA GLY A 241 11.34 6.24 -8.68
C GLY A 241 10.38 6.56 -7.52
N SER A 242 9.76 5.54 -6.92
CA SER A 242 8.92 5.71 -5.72
C SER A 242 9.72 6.29 -4.55
N THR A 243 10.96 5.84 -4.36
CA THR A 243 11.86 6.34 -3.32
C THR A 243 12.16 7.83 -3.51
N VAL A 244 12.50 8.24 -4.73
CA VAL A 244 12.74 9.65 -5.07
C VAL A 244 11.50 10.50 -4.81
N CYS A 245 10.33 10.09 -5.30
CA CYS A 245 9.07 10.80 -5.05
C CYS A 245 8.78 10.93 -3.54
N CYS A 246 9.05 9.86 -2.77
CA CYS A 246 8.82 9.86 -1.33
C CYS A 246 9.78 10.75 -0.56
N LEU A 247 11.04 10.84 -0.98
CA LEU A 247 12.04 11.76 -0.42
C LEU A 247 11.61 13.23 -0.63
N ILE A 248 11.16 13.57 -1.83
CA ILE A 248 10.65 14.92 -2.13
C ILE A 248 9.41 15.24 -1.28
N GLY A 249 8.59 14.25 -0.94
CA GLY A 249 7.45 14.40 -0.04
C GLY A 249 7.79 14.71 1.43
N LEU A 250 9.07 14.73 1.81
CA LEU A 250 9.58 15.08 3.15
C LEU A 250 8.92 14.32 4.31
N SER A 251 8.57 13.06 4.13
CA SER A 251 8.01 12.23 5.20
C SER A 251 9.10 11.77 6.17
N ARG A 252 9.04 12.23 7.42
CA ARG A 252 9.93 11.74 8.51
C ARG A 252 9.76 10.23 8.72
N THR A 253 8.54 9.75 8.64
CA THR A 253 8.22 8.32 8.76
C THR A 253 8.98 7.52 7.70
N PHE A 254 9.04 8.01 6.45
CA PHE A 254 9.78 7.34 5.39
C PHE A 254 11.27 7.19 5.70
N ILE A 255 11.91 8.26 6.16
CA ILE A 255 13.35 8.23 6.46
C ILE A 255 13.65 7.23 7.59
N ILE A 256 12.83 7.25 8.65
CA ILE A 256 12.98 6.32 9.76
C ILE A 256 12.80 4.87 9.27
N LEU A 257 11.74 4.60 8.51
CA LEU A 257 11.47 3.27 7.98
C LEU A 257 12.56 2.81 7.00
N LEU A 258 13.08 3.71 6.17
CA LEU A 258 14.16 3.42 5.24
C LEU A 258 15.46 3.10 5.97
N ALA A 259 15.79 3.86 7.02
CA ALA A 259 16.94 3.58 7.87
C ALA A 259 16.80 2.23 8.59
N VAL A 260 15.64 1.97 9.19
CA VAL A 260 15.35 0.69 9.83
C VAL A 260 15.43 -0.46 8.82
N TRP A 261 14.86 -0.28 7.60
CA TRP A 261 14.99 -1.27 6.53
C TRP A 261 16.46 -1.54 6.19
N GLY A 262 17.25 -0.50 6.02
CA GLY A 262 18.67 -0.64 5.71
C GLY A 262 19.41 -1.45 6.78
N VAL A 263 19.20 -1.14 8.06
CA VAL A 263 19.80 -1.88 9.19
C VAL A 263 19.35 -3.34 9.20
N LEU A 264 18.04 -3.58 9.09
CA LEU A 264 17.48 -4.92 9.14
C LEU A 264 17.89 -5.77 7.94
N TRP A 265 17.86 -5.17 6.75
CA TRP A 265 18.31 -5.83 5.53
C TRP A 265 19.77 -6.23 5.62
N PHE A 266 20.57 -5.35 6.15
CA PHE A 266 21.97 -5.50 6.40
C PHE A 266 22.28 -6.63 7.40
N LEU A 267 21.69 -6.61 8.58
CA LEU A 267 21.83 -7.67 9.59
C LEU A 267 21.42 -9.03 9.05
N SER A 268 20.51 -9.06 8.09
CA SER A 268 19.99 -10.29 7.49
C SER A 268 20.95 -10.94 6.50
N GLN A 269 21.99 -10.25 6.01
CA GLN A 269 22.93 -10.80 5.04
C GLN A 269 24.01 -11.70 5.68
N GLY A 270 24.26 -11.56 6.97
CA GLY A 270 25.23 -12.39 7.70
C GLY A 270 26.70 -12.27 7.24
N ASP A 271 27.01 -11.34 6.35
CA ASP A 271 28.32 -11.14 5.74
C ASP A 271 28.86 -9.74 6.03
N ILE A 272 29.84 -9.65 6.93
CA ILE A 272 30.45 -8.40 7.36
C ILE A 272 31.04 -7.61 6.16
N LYS A 273 31.61 -8.28 5.15
CA LYS A 273 32.20 -7.58 4.00
C LYS A 273 31.14 -6.90 3.13
N LYS A 274 30.05 -7.59 2.86
CA LYS A 274 28.90 -6.99 2.16
C LYS A 274 28.28 -5.85 2.97
N THR A 275 28.30 -6.01 4.26
CA THR A 275 27.93 -5.07 5.30
C THR A 275 28.68 -3.75 5.16
N VAL A 276 29.98 -3.79 5.21
CA VAL A 276 30.85 -2.62 5.08
C VAL A 276 30.68 -1.98 3.69
N ALA A 277 30.57 -2.79 2.63
CA ALA A 277 30.32 -2.29 1.28
C ALA A 277 29.00 -1.53 1.16
N VAL A 278 27.92 -2.05 1.73
CA VAL A 278 26.60 -1.35 1.71
C VAL A 278 26.65 -0.07 2.53
N LEU A 279 27.29 -0.06 3.69
CA LEU A 279 27.48 1.17 4.48
C LEU A 279 28.29 2.21 3.72
N ALA A 280 29.37 1.81 3.05
CA ALA A 280 30.15 2.71 2.22
C ALA A 280 29.30 3.31 1.08
N VAL A 281 28.52 2.47 0.39
CA VAL A 281 27.60 2.95 -0.67
C VAL A 281 26.52 3.88 -0.11
N LEU A 282 25.92 3.56 1.04
CA LEU A 282 24.93 4.43 1.69
C LEU A 282 25.55 5.76 2.13
N SER A 283 26.77 5.74 2.69
CA SER A 283 27.49 6.95 3.09
C SER A 283 27.81 7.83 1.87
N LEU A 284 28.21 7.21 0.76
CA LEU A 284 28.47 7.90 -0.49
C LEU A 284 27.18 8.49 -1.08
N PHE A 285 26.08 7.75 -0.98
CA PHE A 285 24.76 8.23 -1.41
C PHE A 285 24.30 9.43 -0.56
N VAL A 286 24.42 9.34 0.77
CA VAL A 286 24.09 10.45 1.67
C VAL A 286 24.95 11.68 1.37
N PHE A 287 26.27 11.48 1.19
CA PHE A 287 27.17 12.55 0.81
C PHE A 287 26.80 13.19 -0.53
N ALA A 288 26.52 12.37 -1.55
CA ALA A 288 26.06 12.86 -2.85
C ALA A 288 24.71 13.58 -2.74
N PHE A 289 23.78 13.06 -1.97
CA PHE A 289 22.47 13.68 -1.72
C PHE A 289 22.63 15.08 -1.07
N LEU A 290 23.45 15.19 -0.02
CA LEU A 290 23.71 16.46 0.66
C LEU A 290 24.40 17.46 -0.27
N LYS A 291 25.30 17.00 -1.13
CA LYS A 291 26.09 17.84 -2.05
C LYS A 291 25.30 18.28 -3.28
N PHE A 292 24.53 17.36 -3.90
CA PHE A 292 23.88 17.60 -5.18
C PHE A 292 22.40 17.97 -5.06
N MET A 293 21.78 17.74 -3.89
CA MET A 293 20.40 18.12 -3.60
C MET A 293 20.28 18.96 -2.31
N PRO A 294 21.02 20.05 -2.18
CA PRO A 294 21.07 20.83 -0.93
C PRO A 294 19.71 21.37 -0.51
N ILE A 295 18.85 21.75 -1.47
CA ILE A 295 17.50 22.26 -1.21
C ILE A 295 16.65 21.18 -0.51
N ILE A 296 16.68 19.92 -1.01
CA ILE A 296 15.94 18.82 -0.41
C ILE A 296 16.52 18.47 0.95
N ALA A 297 17.84 18.42 1.07
CA ALA A 297 18.53 18.17 2.34
C ALA A 297 18.16 19.20 3.40
N GLN A 298 18.16 20.49 3.06
CA GLN A 298 17.74 21.56 3.96
C GLN A 298 16.26 21.43 4.34
N GLY A 299 15.41 21.10 3.40
CA GLY A 299 13.99 20.84 3.68
C GLY A 299 13.80 19.72 4.73
N PHE A 300 14.60 18.65 4.69
CA PHE A 300 14.60 17.63 5.72
C PHE A 300 15.10 18.14 7.07
N LEU A 301 16.22 18.85 7.10
CA LEU A 301 16.76 19.42 8.34
C LEU A 301 15.73 20.32 9.02
N ASN A 302 15.12 21.23 8.27
CA ASN A 302 14.05 22.11 8.78
C ASN A 302 12.85 21.31 9.34
N ARG A 303 12.55 20.12 8.77
CA ARG A 303 11.50 19.26 9.29
C ARG A 303 11.85 18.61 10.61
N PHE A 304 13.13 18.35 10.89
CA PHE A 304 13.57 17.78 12.15
C PHE A 304 13.78 18.82 13.24
N GLU A 305 14.22 20.03 12.89
CA GLU A 305 14.44 21.14 13.85
C GLU A 305 13.16 21.54 14.59
N GLY A 306 12.01 21.53 13.90
CA GLY A 306 10.71 21.82 14.52
C GLY A 306 9.99 20.63 15.13
N ALA A 307 10.66 19.48 15.33
CA ALA A 307 10.03 18.28 15.81
C ALA A 307 9.89 18.26 17.34
N ASP A 308 8.66 18.29 17.83
CA ASP A 308 8.36 17.94 19.21
C ASP A 308 8.48 16.41 19.38
N VAL A 309 9.67 15.95 19.76
CA VAL A 309 9.95 14.52 19.93
C VAL A 309 9.19 13.96 21.13
N VAL A 310 9.05 14.73 22.20
CA VAL A 310 8.41 14.30 23.45
C VAL A 310 6.89 14.26 23.30
N GLY A 311 6.28 15.29 22.74
CA GLY A 311 4.83 15.35 22.48
C GLY A 311 4.40 14.61 21.21
N GLY A 312 5.35 13.97 20.49
CA GLY A 312 5.06 13.23 19.27
C GLY A 312 4.39 14.09 18.18
N ASN A 313 4.67 15.39 18.14
CA ASN A 313 4.00 16.37 17.28
C ASN A 313 2.47 16.41 17.47
N GLY A 314 2.01 16.37 18.70
CA GLY A 314 0.59 16.39 19.06
C GLY A 314 -0.12 15.03 18.97
N ARG A 315 0.58 13.96 18.56
CA ARG A 315 -0.02 12.61 18.43
C ARG A 315 -0.43 12.04 19.80
N ILE A 316 0.36 12.31 20.84
CA ILE A 316 0.01 11.88 22.21
C ILE A 316 -1.30 12.53 22.63
N ASN A 317 -1.50 13.81 22.36
CA ASN A 317 -2.75 14.51 22.65
C ASN A 317 -3.93 13.90 21.88
N LEU A 318 -3.74 13.54 20.62
CA LEU A 318 -4.77 12.84 19.85
C LEU A 318 -5.08 11.45 20.43
N ILE A 319 -4.09 10.69 20.86
CA ILE A 319 -4.29 9.39 21.51
C ILE A 319 -5.10 9.59 22.79
N LEU A 320 -4.72 10.55 23.65
CA LEU A 320 -5.42 10.84 24.89
C LEU A 320 -6.85 11.34 24.66
N LEU A 321 -7.09 12.12 23.58
CA LEU A 321 -8.41 12.60 23.19
C LEU A 321 -9.39 11.45 22.96
N TYR A 322 -8.95 10.36 22.33
CA TYR A 322 -9.78 9.20 22.03
C TYR A 322 -9.71 8.10 23.12
N PHE A 323 -8.62 8.06 23.88
CA PHE A 323 -8.50 7.14 25.00
C PHE A 323 -9.54 7.42 26.08
N LYS A 324 -9.81 8.71 26.42
CA LYS A 324 -10.79 9.08 27.45
C LYS A 324 -12.19 8.53 27.15
N PRO A 325 -12.85 8.86 26.00
CA PRO A 325 -14.17 8.31 25.68
C PRO A 325 -14.17 6.78 25.56
N TRP A 326 -13.08 6.20 25.09
CA TRP A 326 -12.97 4.74 25.00
C TRP A 326 -12.95 4.08 26.38
N PHE A 327 -12.29 4.70 27.36
CA PHE A 327 -12.15 4.17 28.73
C PHE A 327 -13.29 4.57 29.68
N GLU A 328 -14.24 5.36 29.21
CA GLU A 328 -15.32 5.92 30.06
C GLU A 328 -16.33 4.86 30.51
N THR A 329 -16.62 3.88 29.68
CA THR A 329 -17.58 2.81 29.99
C THR A 329 -17.06 1.44 29.61
N VAL A 330 -17.58 0.40 30.31
CA VAL A 330 -17.28 -0.99 29.95
C VAL A 330 -17.74 -1.31 28.52
N LEU A 331 -18.84 -0.73 28.05
CA LEU A 331 -19.37 -0.92 26.71
C LEU A 331 -18.43 -0.32 25.66
N SER A 332 -17.90 0.88 25.87
CA SER A 332 -16.94 1.50 24.96
C SER A 332 -15.60 0.75 24.92
N ILE A 333 -15.14 0.19 26.03
CA ILE A 333 -13.95 -0.68 26.06
C ILE A 333 -14.19 -1.95 25.25
N LEU A 334 -15.34 -2.61 25.42
CA LEU A 334 -15.64 -3.87 24.75
C LEU A 334 -15.95 -3.69 23.27
N PHE A 335 -16.79 -2.71 22.93
CA PHE A 335 -17.34 -2.57 21.58
C PHE A 335 -16.78 -1.38 20.81
N GLY A 336 -15.98 -0.51 21.44
CA GLY A 336 -15.37 0.65 20.82
C GLY A 336 -16.30 1.86 20.72
N ILE A 337 -15.72 2.98 20.25
CA ILE A 337 -16.41 4.27 20.05
C ILE A 337 -16.78 4.53 18.59
N GLY A 338 -16.64 3.55 17.73
CA GLY A 338 -16.79 3.65 16.27
C GLY A 338 -15.46 3.86 15.54
N LEU A 339 -15.14 2.97 14.59
CA LEU A 339 -13.87 3.00 13.88
C LEU A 339 -13.61 4.35 13.19
N PHE A 340 -14.64 4.92 12.61
CA PHE A 340 -14.54 6.18 11.85
C PHE A 340 -14.69 7.44 12.71
N ASN A 341 -15.11 7.27 13.97
CA ASN A 341 -15.13 8.35 14.96
C ASN A 341 -13.76 8.54 15.64
N CYS A 342 -12.82 7.62 15.43
CA CYS A 342 -11.51 7.60 16.05
C CYS A 342 -10.42 7.92 15.03
N HIS A 343 -9.73 9.05 15.18
CA HIS A 343 -8.68 9.50 14.27
C HIS A 343 -7.32 9.62 14.95
N THR A 344 -6.90 8.58 15.68
CA THR A 344 -5.53 8.52 16.18
C THR A 344 -4.57 8.33 15.00
N HIS A 345 -3.43 9.03 14.99
CA HIS A 345 -2.38 8.78 14.01
C HIS A 345 -1.55 7.51 14.38
N CYS A 346 -2.24 6.46 14.84
CA CYS A 346 -1.68 5.16 15.18
C CYS A 346 -2.74 4.10 14.89
N ALA A 347 -2.62 3.40 13.76
CA ALA A 347 -3.63 2.46 13.30
C ALA A 347 -3.96 1.35 14.33
N PRO A 348 -2.99 0.72 15.04
CA PRO A 348 -3.32 -0.26 16.07
C PRO A 348 -4.23 0.29 17.18
N LEU A 349 -3.95 1.52 17.65
CA LEU A 349 -4.78 2.16 18.67
C LEU A 349 -6.12 2.61 18.10
N MET A 350 -6.17 3.05 16.86
CA MET A 350 -7.41 3.39 16.19
C MET A 350 -8.33 2.17 16.08
N TYR A 351 -7.80 1.00 15.73
CA TYR A 351 -8.57 -0.24 15.75
C TYR A 351 -9.04 -0.59 17.16
N LEU A 352 -8.16 -0.49 18.16
CA LEU A 352 -8.53 -0.80 19.54
C LEU A 352 -9.62 0.13 20.08
N PHE A 353 -9.46 1.42 19.93
CA PHE A 353 -10.45 2.40 20.44
C PHE A 353 -11.73 2.39 19.59
N GLY A 354 -11.57 2.31 18.26
CA GLY A 354 -12.68 2.33 17.35
C GLY A 354 -13.54 1.08 17.39
N LEU A 355 -12.94 -0.11 17.38
CA LEU A 355 -13.64 -1.40 17.35
C LEU A 355 -13.84 -2.03 18.74
N GLY A 356 -13.16 -1.51 19.76
CA GLY A 356 -13.10 -2.14 21.06
C GLY A 356 -12.37 -3.49 21.06
N ILE A 357 -12.31 -4.13 22.23
CA ILE A 357 -11.64 -5.42 22.39
C ILE A 357 -12.31 -6.50 21.52
N VAL A 358 -13.65 -6.53 21.51
CA VAL A 358 -14.44 -7.56 20.79
C VAL A 358 -14.21 -7.51 19.27
N GLY A 359 -14.13 -6.31 18.68
CA GLY A 359 -13.88 -6.17 17.24
C GLY A 359 -12.40 -6.26 16.85
N THR A 360 -11.51 -5.89 17.77
CA THR A 360 -10.06 -5.94 17.55
C THR A 360 -9.53 -7.37 17.52
N ILE A 361 -10.08 -8.27 18.34
CA ILE A 361 -9.68 -9.69 18.39
C ILE A 361 -9.86 -10.38 17.02
N PRO A 362 -11.05 -10.38 16.38
CA PRO A 362 -11.21 -11.01 15.07
C PRO A 362 -10.35 -10.34 13.99
N LEU A 363 -10.16 -9.03 14.01
CA LEU A 363 -9.31 -8.32 13.07
C LEU A 363 -7.84 -8.75 13.20
N PHE A 364 -7.28 -8.73 14.40
CA PHE A 364 -5.89 -9.17 14.60
C PHE A 364 -5.72 -10.68 14.39
N SER A 365 -6.74 -11.49 14.72
CA SER A 365 -6.75 -12.91 14.41
C SER A 365 -6.72 -13.14 12.89
N TRP A 366 -7.45 -12.35 12.11
CA TRP A 366 -7.41 -12.38 10.65
C TRP A 366 -6.02 -12.05 10.11
N PHE A 367 -5.40 -10.96 10.60
CA PHE A 367 -4.03 -10.60 10.21
C PHE A 367 -3.04 -11.70 10.59
N ALA A 368 -3.08 -12.18 11.83
CA ALA A 368 -2.18 -13.22 12.32
C ALA A 368 -2.35 -14.55 11.55
N TYR A 369 -3.59 -14.90 11.21
CA TYR A 369 -3.90 -16.08 10.44
C TYR A 369 -3.33 -15.98 9.01
N GLN A 370 -3.64 -14.92 8.28
CA GLN A 370 -3.11 -14.70 6.93
C GLN A 370 -1.58 -14.65 6.92
N TRP A 371 -1.03 -13.96 7.91
CA TRP A 371 0.41 -13.90 8.11
C TRP A 371 1.05 -15.27 8.33
N ASN A 372 0.56 -16.03 9.31
CA ASN A 372 1.10 -17.36 9.64
C ASN A 372 1.04 -18.28 8.42
N ARG A 373 -0.02 -18.18 7.65
CA ARG A 373 -0.18 -18.89 6.39
C ARG A 373 0.88 -18.52 5.36
N CYS A 374 1.09 -17.23 5.16
CA CYS A 374 2.11 -16.73 4.25
C CYS A 374 3.52 -17.10 4.73
N ALA A 375 3.79 -16.98 6.04
CA ALA A 375 5.07 -17.32 6.63
C ALA A 375 5.40 -18.83 6.53
N LYS A 376 4.39 -19.70 6.68
CA LYS A 376 4.56 -21.16 6.47
C LYS A 376 4.92 -21.50 5.03
N CYS A 377 4.53 -20.68 4.08
CA CYS A 377 4.94 -20.83 2.69
C CYS A 377 6.43 -20.53 2.47
N CYS A 378 7.11 -19.89 3.39
CA CYS A 378 8.52 -19.56 3.29
C CYS A 378 9.40 -20.65 3.88
N ARG A 379 10.14 -21.39 3.07
CA ARG A 379 11.08 -22.43 3.53
C ARG A 379 12.37 -21.90 4.16
N LYS A 380 12.78 -20.69 3.82
CA LYS A 380 13.98 -20.09 4.41
C LYS A 380 13.75 -19.61 5.83
N VAL A 381 14.59 -20.02 6.74
CA VAL A 381 14.63 -19.54 8.12
C VAL A 381 15.51 -18.30 8.14
N GLY A 382 14.96 -17.17 8.55
CA GLY A 382 15.76 -15.95 8.66
C GLY A 382 14.92 -14.68 8.73
N PHE A 383 15.52 -13.65 9.27
CA PHE A 383 14.93 -12.35 9.54
C PHE A 383 14.46 -11.62 8.25
N GLN A 384 15.11 -11.88 7.12
CA GLN A 384 14.74 -11.31 5.81
C GLN A 384 13.27 -11.48 5.44
N LYS A 385 12.64 -12.56 5.87
CA LYS A 385 11.24 -12.86 5.59
C LYS A 385 10.28 -11.97 6.36
N ILE A 386 10.69 -11.62 7.58
CA ILE A 386 9.85 -10.86 8.50
C ILE A 386 9.98 -9.37 8.24
N VAL A 387 11.10 -8.92 7.64
CA VAL A 387 11.40 -7.50 7.41
C VAL A 387 10.25 -6.74 6.72
N PRO A 388 9.67 -7.21 5.59
CA PRO A 388 8.62 -6.45 4.92
C PRO A 388 7.40 -6.20 5.82
N LEU A 389 7.00 -7.20 6.62
CA LEU A 389 5.87 -7.04 7.53
C LEU A 389 6.22 -6.20 8.74
N PHE A 390 7.37 -6.43 9.34
CA PHE A 390 7.80 -5.69 10.51
C PHE A 390 7.85 -4.19 10.22
N LEU A 391 8.40 -3.80 9.07
CA LEU A 391 8.40 -2.41 8.62
C LEU A 391 7.00 -1.87 8.35
N THR A 392 6.14 -2.69 7.76
CA THR A 392 4.74 -2.33 7.53
C THR A 392 4.01 -2.10 8.86
N LEU A 393 4.20 -2.96 9.86
CA LEU A 393 3.62 -2.80 11.19
C LEU A 393 4.13 -1.55 11.92
N ILE A 394 5.43 -1.26 11.83
CA ILE A 394 5.98 0.00 12.37
C ILE A 394 5.34 1.20 11.66
N GLY A 395 5.23 1.15 10.32
CA GLY A 395 4.59 2.20 9.53
C GLY A 395 3.16 2.47 9.96
N TYR A 396 2.38 1.43 10.25
CA TYR A 396 1.01 1.54 10.76
C TYR A 396 0.91 2.29 12.09
N SER A 397 1.95 2.28 12.92
CA SER A 397 1.97 3.05 14.17
C SER A 397 2.05 4.56 13.94
N SER A 398 2.26 5.02 12.72
CA SER A 398 2.42 6.43 12.36
C SER A 398 1.28 7.01 11.53
N ILE A 399 0.25 6.21 11.19
CA ILE A 399 -0.86 6.61 10.33
C ILE A 399 -2.21 6.27 10.97
N PRO A 400 -3.30 6.98 10.63
CA PRO A 400 -4.66 6.59 10.98
C PRO A 400 -5.11 5.38 10.14
N ALA A 401 -6.00 4.56 10.67
CA ALA A 401 -6.50 3.34 10.02
C ALA A 401 -7.78 3.55 9.21
N ALA A 402 -8.17 4.77 8.93
CA ALA A 402 -9.43 5.08 8.26
C ALA A 402 -9.40 4.73 6.77
N GLY A 403 -10.11 3.71 6.36
CA GLY A 403 -10.22 3.28 4.97
C GLY A 403 -9.42 1.99 4.68
N ALA A 404 -10.11 0.94 4.26
CA ALA A 404 -9.57 -0.39 4.34
C ALA A 404 -8.45 -0.67 3.32
N ILE A 405 -8.62 -0.30 2.06
CA ILE A 405 -7.69 -0.72 1.00
C ILE A 405 -6.34 -0.02 1.10
N ASN A 406 -6.33 1.30 1.26
CA ASN A 406 -5.08 2.05 1.30
C ASN A 406 -4.18 1.63 2.48
N TYR A 407 -4.76 1.05 3.51
CA TYR A 407 -4.06 0.65 4.73
C TYR A 407 -3.73 -0.83 4.79
N THR A 408 -4.54 -1.66 4.21
CA THR A 408 -4.25 -3.10 4.12
C THR A 408 -3.29 -3.44 3.00
N LEU A 409 -3.13 -2.54 2.04
CA LEU A 409 -2.30 -2.75 0.86
C LEU A 409 -0.83 -3.06 1.16
N PRO A 410 -0.13 -2.34 2.06
CA PRO A 410 1.24 -2.67 2.38
C PRO A 410 1.38 -4.04 3.06
N ILE A 411 0.38 -4.45 3.86
CA ILE A 411 0.34 -5.81 4.42
C ILE A 411 0.10 -6.82 3.29
N MET A 412 -0.81 -6.55 2.38
CA MET A 412 -1.08 -7.41 1.23
C MET A 412 0.18 -7.66 0.42
N ILE A 413 0.90 -6.60 0.05
CA ILE A 413 2.11 -6.76 -0.77
C ILE A 413 3.20 -7.54 -0.01
N SER A 414 3.33 -7.32 1.29
CA SER A 414 4.24 -8.09 2.13
C SER A 414 3.88 -9.57 2.17
N MET A 415 2.60 -9.90 2.27
CA MET A 415 2.10 -11.28 2.21
C MET A 415 2.29 -11.90 0.84
N ILE A 416 2.06 -11.16 -0.25
CA ILE A 416 2.31 -11.60 -1.63
C ILE A 416 3.78 -11.95 -1.81
N ALA A 417 4.68 -11.12 -1.30
CA ALA A 417 6.12 -11.39 -1.36
C ALA A 417 6.47 -12.70 -0.66
N LEU A 418 5.92 -12.94 0.53
CA LEU A 418 6.14 -14.19 1.28
C LEU A 418 5.61 -15.41 0.54
N VAL A 419 4.42 -15.33 -0.04
CA VAL A 419 3.82 -16.43 -0.84
C VAL A 419 4.65 -16.71 -2.08
N SER A 420 5.16 -15.67 -2.75
CA SER A 420 5.97 -15.82 -3.95
C SER A 420 7.32 -16.49 -3.68
N GLU A 421 7.81 -16.41 -2.43
CA GLU A 421 9.09 -17.02 -2.08
C GLU A 421 9.07 -18.55 -2.14
N ASN A 422 7.93 -19.17 -1.94
CA ASN A 422 7.79 -20.63 -1.90
C ASN A 422 7.89 -21.32 -3.27
N ARG A 423 7.88 -20.58 -4.34
CA ARG A 423 7.80 -21.12 -5.71
C ARG A 423 8.96 -22.01 -6.13
N MET A 424 10.14 -21.86 -5.50
CA MET A 424 11.35 -22.54 -5.96
C MET A 424 11.71 -23.84 -5.22
N GLY A 425 10.95 -24.22 -4.20
CA GLY A 425 11.21 -25.46 -3.47
C GLY A 425 10.49 -26.70 -4.01
N GLU A 426 9.43 -26.49 -4.82
CA GLU A 426 8.59 -27.59 -5.33
C GLU A 426 9.01 -28.09 -6.72
N SER A 427 9.93 -27.41 -7.41
CA SER A 427 10.43 -27.86 -8.73
C SER A 427 11.64 -28.78 -8.65
N ASN A 428 12.15 -29.07 -7.44
CA ASN A 428 13.31 -29.94 -7.21
C ASN A 428 12.98 -31.20 -6.38
N GLU A 429 11.71 -31.49 -6.17
CA GLU A 429 11.20 -32.80 -5.73
C GLU A 429 10.37 -33.42 -6.86
#